data_fb65db77886c0865fbbfe8e155fea6dd
#
_entry.id   fb65db77886c0865fbbfe8e155fea6dd
#
_cell.length_a   1.000
_cell.length_b   1.000
_cell.length_c   1.000
_cell.angle_alpha   90.00
_cell.angle_beta   90.00
_cell.angle_gamma   90.00
#
_symmetry.space_group_name_H-M   'P 1'
#
loop_
_entity.id
_entity.type
_entity.pdbx_description
1 polymer ?
#
loop_
_entity_poly.entity_id
_entity_poly.type
_entity_poly.pdbx_seq_one_letter_code
_entity_poly.pdbx_strand_id
1 'polypeptide(L)'
;MGKHALLSASSSHRWLNCPPSARLCEKYEDTGSEYAQEGTDAHSLCEYKLKQALGMDAADPTENLSFYNEEMEQCALDYAAYVLELVEDAKKTCKDPVVLIEQRLDFSRFVKDGFGTGDCVIIADGTLDCSGRTVWRTRYVRQH
;
A
#
# COMPACT_ATOMS: atom_id res chain seq x y z
N MET A 1 6.01 6.35 -15.32
CA MET A 1 5.93 4.91 -15.02
C MET A 1 6.91 4.56 -13.91
N GLY A 2 6.42 4.19 -12.75
CA GLY A 2 7.28 3.70 -11.67
C GLY A 2 7.93 2.38 -12.08
N LYS A 3 9.26 2.27 -11.96
CA LYS A 3 9.96 1.00 -12.14
C LYS A 3 9.48 0.03 -11.07
N HIS A 4 8.85 -1.05 -11.47
CA HIS A 4 8.57 -2.16 -10.56
C HIS A 4 9.86 -2.91 -10.25
N ALA A 5 10.01 -3.39 -9.02
CA ALA A 5 11.11 -4.27 -8.67
C ALA A 5 10.99 -5.58 -9.47
N LEU A 6 12.10 -6.11 -9.97
CA LEU A 6 12.15 -7.39 -10.68
C LEU A 6 11.49 -8.50 -9.83
N LEU A 7 11.79 -8.53 -8.55
CA LEU A 7 11.20 -9.42 -7.56
C LEU A 7 10.25 -8.62 -6.64
N SER A 8 9.17 -8.10 -7.22
CA SER A 8 8.19 -7.32 -6.47
C SER A 8 7.39 -8.20 -5.49
N ALA A 9 6.96 -7.61 -4.39
CA ALA A 9 6.12 -8.29 -3.40
C ALA A 9 4.79 -8.76 -4.01
N SER A 10 4.18 -7.94 -4.86
CA SER A 10 2.90 -8.26 -5.53
C SER A 10 3.00 -9.44 -6.51
N SER A 11 4.18 -9.70 -7.07
CA SER A 11 4.43 -10.85 -7.96
C SER A 11 5.11 -12.03 -7.28
N SER A 12 5.27 -11.99 -5.96
CA SER A 12 6.04 -12.97 -5.19
C SER A 12 5.54 -14.40 -5.36
N HIS A 13 4.23 -14.63 -5.40
CA HIS A 13 3.67 -15.94 -5.65
C HIS A 13 4.18 -16.54 -6.96
N ARG A 14 4.29 -15.72 -8.03
CA ARG A 14 4.77 -16.18 -9.33
C ARG A 14 6.25 -16.54 -9.31
N TRP A 15 7.13 -15.63 -8.87
CA TRP A 15 8.57 -15.87 -8.91
C TRP A 15 9.07 -16.84 -7.83
N LEU A 16 8.34 -17.01 -6.72
CA LEU A 16 8.62 -18.05 -5.73
C LEU A 16 8.34 -19.46 -6.27
N ASN A 17 7.29 -19.63 -7.06
CA ASN A 17 6.92 -20.92 -7.65
C ASN A 17 7.60 -21.18 -9.00
N CYS A 18 7.97 -20.13 -9.74
CA CYS A 18 8.65 -20.22 -11.02
C CYS A 18 9.72 -19.11 -11.12
N PRO A 19 10.92 -19.30 -10.54
CA PRO A 19 11.98 -18.30 -10.55
C PRO A 19 12.33 -17.74 -11.93
N PRO A 20 12.39 -18.54 -13.03
CA PRO A 20 12.67 -18.01 -14.35
C PRO A 20 11.65 -17.00 -14.87
N SER A 21 10.42 -17.02 -14.32
CA SER A 21 9.35 -16.11 -14.73
C SER A 21 9.70 -14.63 -14.53
N ALA A 22 10.50 -14.32 -13.52
CA ALA A 22 10.94 -12.95 -13.25
C ALA A 22 11.69 -12.37 -14.47
N ARG A 23 12.69 -13.13 -14.99
CA ARG A 23 13.46 -12.73 -16.16
C ARG A 23 12.68 -12.80 -17.46
N LEU A 24 11.78 -13.76 -17.57
CA LEU A 24 10.94 -13.89 -18.75
C LEU A 24 10.01 -12.71 -18.90
N CYS A 25 9.38 -12.26 -17.80
CA CYS A 25 8.45 -11.14 -17.81
C CYS A 25 9.11 -9.80 -18.14
N GLU A 26 10.43 -9.63 -17.91
CA GLU A 26 11.15 -8.42 -18.34
C GLU A 26 11.16 -8.21 -19.87
N LYS A 27 10.92 -9.28 -20.64
CA LYS A 27 10.95 -9.24 -22.10
C LYS A 27 9.62 -8.81 -22.72
N TYR A 28 8.58 -8.73 -21.91
CA TYR A 28 7.25 -8.36 -22.36
C TYR A 28 6.90 -6.98 -21.80
N GLU A 29 6.32 -6.13 -22.64
CA GLU A 29 5.78 -4.85 -22.20
C GLU A 29 4.53 -5.10 -21.37
N ASP A 30 4.42 -4.39 -20.26
CA ASP A 30 3.19 -4.34 -19.47
C ASP A 30 2.23 -3.38 -20.17
N THR A 31 1.30 -3.94 -20.92
CA THR A 31 0.31 -3.16 -21.68
C THR A 31 -0.78 -2.57 -20.79
N GLY A 32 -0.76 -2.87 -19.50
CA GLY A 32 -1.82 -2.49 -18.58
C GLY A 32 -3.15 -3.16 -18.91
N SER A 33 -4.12 -3.03 -18.05
CA SER A 33 -5.49 -3.46 -18.29
C SER A 33 -6.45 -2.43 -17.67
N GLU A 34 -7.71 -2.43 -18.11
CA GLU A 34 -8.75 -1.60 -17.50
C GLU A 34 -8.86 -1.87 -15.99
N TYR A 35 -8.75 -3.14 -15.58
CA TYR A 35 -8.71 -3.52 -14.16
C TYR A 35 -7.53 -2.93 -13.40
N ALA A 36 -6.36 -2.82 -14.04
CA ALA A 36 -5.19 -2.19 -13.43
C ALA A 36 -5.40 -0.67 -13.27
N GLN A 37 -6.05 -0.03 -14.24
CA GLN A 37 -6.38 1.39 -14.17
C GLN A 37 -7.44 1.65 -13.09
N GLU A 38 -8.50 0.84 -13.05
CA GLU A 38 -9.52 0.90 -11.98
C GLU A 38 -8.87 0.74 -10.59
N GLY A 39 -7.93 -0.21 -10.45
CA GLY A 39 -7.16 -0.38 -9.24
C GLY A 39 -6.34 0.85 -8.86
N THR A 40 -5.72 1.51 -9.85
CA THR A 40 -4.96 2.75 -9.63
C THR A 40 -5.87 3.89 -9.18
N ASP A 41 -7.03 4.03 -9.80
CA ASP A 41 -8.03 5.03 -9.45
C ASP A 41 -8.53 4.81 -8.01
N ALA A 42 -8.83 3.56 -7.64
CA ALA A 42 -9.24 3.20 -6.29
C ALA A 42 -8.16 3.53 -5.24
N HIS A 43 -6.89 3.24 -5.54
CA HIS A 43 -5.77 3.60 -4.65
C HIS A 43 -5.67 5.12 -4.45
N SER A 44 -5.78 5.90 -5.53
CA SER A 44 -5.71 7.36 -5.46
C SER A 44 -6.85 7.94 -4.61
N LEU A 45 -8.04 7.38 -4.73
CA LEU A 45 -9.20 7.81 -3.93
C LEU A 45 -9.03 7.42 -2.45
N CYS A 46 -8.57 6.20 -2.17
CA CYS A 46 -8.30 5.74 -0.80
C CYS A 46 -7.24 6.60 -0.12
N GLU A 47 -6.14 6.92 -0.81
CA GLU A 47 -5.10 7.81 -0.32
C GLU A 47 -5.66 9.20 0.02
N TYR A 48 -6.45 9.77 -0.87
CA TYR A 48 -7.09 11.07 -0.66
C TYR A 48 -8.00 11.07 0.57
N LYS A 49 -8.92 10.09 0.66
CA LYS A 49 -9.85 9.99 1.79
C LYS A 49 -9.13 9.78 3.12
N LEU A 50 -8.08 8.96 3.13
CA LEU A 50 -7.27 8.75 4.32
C LEU A 50 -6.52 10.03 4.75
N LYS A 51 -5.89 10.72 3.82
CA LYS A 51 -5.23 12.00 4.11
C LYS A 51 -6.22 13.03 4.66
N GLN A 52 -7.38 13.13 4.04
CA GLN A 52 -8.45 14.02 4.50
C GLN A 52 -8.91 13.67 5.92
N ALA A 53 -9.10 12.39 6.22
CA ALA A 53 -9.50 11.90 7.54
C ALA A 53 -8.44 12.17 8.63
N LEU A 54 -7.16 12.16 8.25
CA LEU A 54 -6.02 12.48 9.14
C LEU A 54 -5.74 13.99 9.24
N GLY A 55 -6.52 14.84 8.57
CA GLY A 55 -6.34 16.29 8.57
C GLY A 55 -5.13 16.77 7.75
N MET A 56 -4.68 15.98 6.80
CA MET A 56 -3.58 16.32 5.90
C MET A 56 -4.13 16.97 4.62
N ASP A 57 -3.39 17.94 4.08
CA ASP A 57 -3.71 18.53 2.80
C ASP A 57 -3.50 17.53 1.66
N ALA A 58 -4.53 17.37 0.83
CA ALA A 58 -4.46 16.54 -0.36
C ALA A 58 -5.36 17.11 -1.46
N ALA A 59 -4.90 17.05 -2.69
CA ALA A 59 -5.69 17.44 -3.85
C ALA A 59 -6.75 16.37 -4.14
N ASP A 60 -7.97 16.79 -4.44
CA ASP A 60 -9.07 15.88 -4.81
C ASP A 60 -8.76 15.24 -6.18
N PRO A 61 -8.61 13.92 -6.28
CA PRO A 61 -8.33 13.24 -7.52
C PRO A 61 -9.57 12.95 -8.36
N THR A 62 -10.78 13.13 -7.81
CA THR A 62 -12.06 12.64 -8.37
C THR A 62 -12.27 13.03 -9.83
N GLU A 63 -11.89 14.25 -10.22
CA GLU A 63 -12.04 14.73 -11.61
C GLU A 63 -11.12 14.00 -12.61
N ASN A 64 -10.06 13.37 -12.12
CA ASN A 64 -9.06 12.67 -12.93
C ASN A 64 -9.23 11.15 -12.93
N LEU A 65 -10.20 10.62 -12.18
CA LEU A 65 -10.45 9.19 -12.09
C LEU A 65 -11.39 8.73 -13.21
N SER A 66 -10.91 7.80 -14.04
CA SER A 66 -11.68 7.28 -15.17
C SER A 66 -12.77 6.29 -14.75
N PHE A 67 -12.58 5.60 -13.64
CA PHE A 67 -13.45 4.54 -13.13
C PHE A 67 -14.19 4.92 -11.83
N TYR A 68 -14.25 6.21 -11.52
CA TYR A 68 -14.96 6.68 -10.32
C TYR A 68 -16.43 6.27 -10.33
N ASN A 69 -16.89 5.69 -9.24
CA ASN A 69 -18.29 5.34 -8.99
C ASN A 69 -18.59 5.35 -7.48
N GLU A 70 -19.88 5.24 -7.13
CA GLU A 70 -20.33 5.27 -5.74
C GLU A 70 -19.78 4.11 -4.90
N GLU A 71 -19.59 2.94 -5.48
CA GLU A 71 -19.02 1.78 -4.80
C GLU A 71 -17.54 2.04 -4.44
N MET A 72 -16.76 2.60 -5.36
CA MET A 72 -15.37 2.99 -5.12
C MET A 72 -15.30 4.06 -4.03
N GLU A 73 -16.19 5.05 -4.04
CA GLU A 73 -16.28 6.09 -2.99
C GLU A 73 -16.55 5.46 -1.62
N GLN A 74 -17.52 4.55 -1.52
CA GLN A 74 -17.85 3.89 -0.26
C GLN A 74 -16.69 3.03 0.24
N CYS A 75 -16.06 2.26 -0.64
CA CYS A 75 -14.88 1.47 -0.28
C CYS A 75 -13.72 2.34 0.24
N ALA A 76 -13.52 3.52 -0.35
CA ALA A 76 -12.47 4.44 0.08
C ALA A 76 -12.78 5.05 1.46
N LEU A 77 -14.05 5.36 1.75
CA LEU A 77 -14.48 5.82 3.07
C LEU A 77 -14.33 4.73 4.13
N ASP A 78 -14.74 3.50 3.82
CA ASP A 78 -14.61 2.35 4.72
C ASP A 78 -13.14 2.05 5.03
N TYR A 79 -12.28 2.14 4.02
CA TYR A 79 -10.83 2.03 4.20
C TYR A 79 -10.27 3.09 5.13
N ALA A 80 -10.62 4.36 4.92
CA ALA A 80 -10.18 5.46 5.77
C ALA A 80 -10.65 5.27 7.23
N ALA A 81 -11.91 4.87 7.43
CA ALA A 81 -12.46 4.59 8.74
C ALA A 81 -11.71 3.44 9.45
N TYR A 82 -11.43 2.36 8.73
CA TYR A 82 -10.66 1.23 9.26
C TYR A 82 -9.24 1.64 9.68
N VAL A 83 -8.54 2.43 8.86
CA VAL A 83 -7.19 2.91 9.22
C VAL A 83 -7.24 3.83 10.44
N LEU A 84 -8.26 4.68 10.55
CA LEU A 84 -8.45 5.51 11.76
C LEU A 84 -8.62 4.66 13.02
N GLU A 85 -9.37 3.57 12.97
CA GLU A 85 -9.49 2.65 14.10
C GLU A 85 -8.14 2.05 14.50
N LEU A 86 -7.32 1.66 13.51
CA LEU A 86 -5.96 1.15 13.78
C LEU A 86 -5.07 2.23 14.41
N VAL A 87 -5.17 3.48 13.99
CA VAL A 87 -4.42 4.60 14.56
C VAL A 87 -4.87 4.85 16.01
N GLU A 88 -6.17 4.83 16.29
CA GLU A 88 -6.68 5.00 17.65
C GLU A 88 -6.27 3.83 18.57
N ASP A 89 -6.25 2.61 18.05
CA ASP A 89 -5.74 1.46 18.77
C ASP A 89 -4.23 1.58 19.05
N ALA A 90 -3.46 2.06 18.09
CA ALA A 90 -2.03 2.34 18.27
C ALA A 90 -1.77 3.40 19.36
N LYS A 91 -2.61 4.44 19.43
CA LYS A 91 -2.53 5.49 20.46
C LYS A 91 -2.79 4.97 21.89
N LYS A 92 -3.46 3.86 22.05
CA LYS A 92 -3.67 3.24 23.39
C LYS A 92 -2.37 2.70 23.98
N THR A 93 -1.43 2.28 23.13
CA THR A 93 -0.15 1.68 23.53
C THR A 93 1.04 2.60 23.29
N CYS A 94 0.93 3.53 22.35
CA CYS A 94 1.98 4.46 21.98
C CYS A 94 1.45 5.88 21.99
N LYS A 95 2.17 6.79 22.69
CA LYS A 95 1.75 8.19 22.82
C LYS A 95 1.77 8.95 21.49
N ASP A 96 2.66 8.58 20.59
CA ASP A 96 2.89 9.27 19.33
C ASP A 96 3.18 8.25 18.21
N PRO A 97 2.16 7.54 17.72
CA PRO A 97 2.33 6.60 16.62
C PRO A 97 2.65 7.35 15.33
N VAL A 98 3.58 6.82 14.55
CA VAL A 98 3.94 7.35 13.23
C VAL A 98 3.04 6.71 12.18
N VAL A 99 2.35 7.53 11.40
CA VAL A 99 1.51 7.10 10.27
C VAL A 99 2.13 7.60 8.97
N LEU A 100 2.48 6.68 8.09
CA LEU A 100 3.08 6.96 6.78
C LEU A 100 2.13 6.48 5.69
N ILE A 101 1.85 7.32 4.71
CA ILE A 101 0.96 7.03 3.59
C ILE A 101 1.80 6.94 2.32
N GLU A 102 1.52 5.96 1.45
CA GLU A 102 2.27 5.71 0.20
C GLU A 102 3.79 5.62 0.45
N GLN A 103 4.15 4.91 1.52
CA GLN A 103 5.54 4.81 1.93
C GLN A 103 6.29 3.78 1.10
N ARG A 104 7.37 4.23 0.45
CA ARG A 104 8.33 3.32 -0.19
C ARG A 104 9.07 2.51 0.88
N LEU A 105 9.00 1.20 0.74
CA LEU A 105 9.68 0.24 1.60
C LEU A 105 10.85 -0.38 0.83
N ASP A 106 12.05 -0.26 1.35
CA ASP A 106 13.26 -0.87 0.81
C ASP A 106 13.59 -2.13 1.59
N PHE A 107 13.57 -3.26 0.92
CA PHE A 107 13.97 -4.56 1.45
C PHE A 107 15.10 -5.20 0.63
N SER A 108 15.90 -4.39 -0.06
CA SER A 108 17.05 -4.82 -0.86
C SER A 108 18.09 -5.61 -0.06
N ARG A 109 18.10 -5.44 1.27
CA ARG A 109 18.91 -6.26 2.18
C ARG A 109 18.56 -7.75 2.14
N PHE A 110 17.30 -8.08 1.88
CA PHE A 110 16.80 -9.46 1.88
C PHE A 110 16.59 -10.00 0.47
N VAL A 111 16.19 -9.14 -0.45
CA VAL A 111 15.90 -9.47 -1.83
C VAL A 111 16.61 -8.45 -2.72
N LYS A 112 17.52 -8.91 -3.57
CA LYS A 112 18.29 -8.03 -4.46
C LYS A 112 17.38 -7.08 -5.23
N ASP A 113 17.65 -5.78 -5.13
CA ASP A 113 16.85 -4.70 -5.72
C ASP A 113 15.37 -4.72 -5.32
N GLY A 114 15.07 -5.32 -4.15
CA GLY A 114 13.72 -5.46 -3.63
C GLY A 114 13.21 -4.16 -3.02
N PHE A 115 12.07 -3.69 -3.49
CA PHE A 115 11.32 -2.57 -2.92
C PHE A 115 9.82 -2.75 -3.18
N GLY A 116 9.03 -2.03 -2.44
CA GLY A 116 7.59 -1.95 -2.62
C GLY A 116 7.05 -0.64 -2.07
N THR A 117 5.75 -0.43 -2.19
CA THR A 117 5.05 0.68 -1.59
C THR A 117 4.00 0.14 -0.62
N GLY A 118 3.98 0.65 0.59
CA GLY A 118 2.92 0.39 1.56
C GLY A 118 1.89 1.52 1.49
N ASP A 119 0.64 1.19 1.28
CA ASP A 119 -0.45 2.17 1.16
C ASP A 119 -0.60 2.96 2.45
N CYS A 120 -0.55 2.29 3.59
CA CYS A 120 -0.43 2.91 4.90
C CYS A 120 0.44 2.06 5.82
N VAL A 121 1.36 2.71 6.54
CA VAL A 121 2.26 2.10 7.51
C VAL A 121 2.10 2.80 8.84
N ILE A 122 1.74 2.06 9.89
CA ILE A 122 1.61 2.57 11.26
C ILE A 122 2.71 1.95 12.13
N ILE A 123 3.50 2.80 12.75
CA ILE A 123 4.60 2.39 13.63
C ILE A 123 4.27 2.86 15.04
N ALA A 124 4.15 1.93 15.98
CA ALA A 124 3.86 2.20 17.37
C ALA A 124 4.61 1.21 18.28
N ASP A 125 5.43 1.70 19.19
CA ASP A 125 6.15 0.96 20.26
C ASP A 125 6.52 -0.50 19.94
N GLY A 126 7.34 -0.71 18.92
CA GLY A 126 7.80 -2.04 18.51
C GLY A 126 6.79 -2.85 17.68
N THR A 127 5.66 -2.26 17.34
CA THR A 127 4.68 -2.84 16.40
C THR A 127 4.69 -2.05 15.10
N LEU A 128 4.65 -2.75 13.98
CA LEU A 128 4.51 -2.16 12.64
C LEU A 128 3.29 -2.79 12.00
N ASP A 129 2.27 -1.99 11.75
CA ASP A 129 1.08 -2.36 11.00
C ASP A 129 1.19 -1.76 9.59
N CYS A 130 1.09 -2.60 8.57
CA CYS A 130 1.02 -2.18 7.18
C CYS A 130 -0.37 -2.52 6.65
N SER A 131 -1.09 -1.53 6.19
CA SER A 131 -2.33 -1.73 5.44
C SER A 131 -2.05 -1.54 3.96
N GLY A 132 -2.48 -2.50 3.20
CA GLY A 132 -2.52 -2.52 1.76
C GLY A 132 -3.76 -3.28 1.33
N ARG A 133 -3.90 -3.61 0.04
CA ARG A 133 -5.00 -4.48 -0.45
C ARG A 133 -5.10 -5.81 0.31
N THR A 134 -4.01 -6.20 0.98
CA THR A 134 -3.97 -7.35 1.89
C THR A 134 -3.46 -6.83 3.23
N VAL A 135 -4.31 -6.87 4.24
CA VAL A 135 -3.94 -6.46 5.60
C VAL A 135 -2.94 -7.47 6.16
N TRP A 136 -1.69 -7.07 6.25
CA TRP A 136 -0.65 -7.84 6.95
C TRP A 136 -0.41 -7.17 8.29
N ARG A 137 -0.79 -7.84 9.37
CA ARG A 137 -0.43 -7.44 10.73
C ARG A 137 0.85 -8.16 11.11
N THR A 138 1.99 -7.49 11.02
CA THR A 138 3.26 -8.03 11.49
C THR A 138 3.59 -7.39 12.83
N ARG A 139 3.50 -8.18 13.89
CA ARG A 139 3.94 -7.75 15.22
C ARG A 139 5.46 -7.96 15.30
N TYR A 140 6.23 -6.89 15.20
CA TYR A 140 7.67 -6.94 15.40
C TYR A 140 7.96 -6.83 16.91
N VAL A 141 8.25 -7.92 17.57
CA VAL A 141 8.75 -7.90 18.95
C VAL A 141 10.26 -7.67 18.87
N ARG A 142 10.72 -6.50 19.31
CA ARG A 142 12.14 -6.23 19.50
C ARG A 142 12.63 -7.16 20.61
N GLN A 143 13.42 -8.17 20.29
CA GLN A 143 14.18 -8.91 21.31
C GLN A 143 15.33 -8.00 21.75
N HIS A 144 15.38 -7.70 23.04
CA HIS A 144 16.50 -7.04 23.71
C HIS A 144 17.65 -8.01 23.87
#